data_62670ea8272d82879a607c5370e10a94
#
_entry.id   62670ea8272d82879a607c5370e10a94
#
_cell.length_a   1.000
_cell.length_b   1.000
_cell.length_c   1.000
_cell.angle_alpha   90.00
_cell.angle_beta   90.00
_cell.angle_gamma   90.00
#
_symmetry.space_group_name_H-M   'P 1'
#
loop_
_entity.id
_entity.type
_entity.pdbx_description
1 polymer ?
#
loop_
_entity_poly.entity_id
_entity_poly.type
_entity_poly.pdbx_seq_one_letter_code
_entity_poly.pdbx_strand_id
1 'polypeptide(L)'
;MLASRFESPWFRNYVKSKLRTDPLYPTVWEELKGTTLPLLDLGCGLGLSAFFLRHCGFEAPIVGIDYDEPKIYAAQKIAEQFYPGTTFCHGDAREGIPDYSGSVIILDILQFFEEPEQRRLLESAAHNVASGGRLVIRCGLRDQSWRFRITYFGDHVARATRWMKAAPSCYPTREFLCEILENAGLEGDVRPLWGKTPFNNYLLSYSRP
;
A
#
# COMPACT_ATOMS: atom_id res chain seq x y z
N MET A 1 -17.30 -13.90 -5.09
CA MET A 1 -16.54 -12.73 -5.58
C MET A 1 -16.18 -11.85 -4.37
N LEU A 2 -14.92 -11.34 -4.22
CA LEU A 2 -14.48 -10.62 -3.00
C LEU A 2 -15.43 -9.46 -2.61
N ALA A 3 -15.83 -8.64 -3.59
CA ALA A 3 -16.68 -7.47 -3.32
C ALA A 3 -18.01 -7.81 -2.63
N SER A 4 -18.59 -8.98 -2.86
CA SER A 4 -19.86 -9.38 -2.23
C SER A 4 -19.74 -9.73 -0.74
N ARG A 5 -18.52 -9.86 -0.22
CA ARG A 5 -18.25 -10.13 1.20
C ARG A 5 -18.36 -8.88 2.07
N PHE A 6 -18.32 -7.68 1.48
CA PHE A 6 -18.51 -6.43 2.21
C PHE A 6 -20.00 -6.13 2.43
N GLU A 7 -20.41 -5.87 3.66
CA GLU A 7 -21.80 -5.54 4.01
C GLU A 7 -22.23 -4.19 3.44
N SER A 8 -21.35 -3.17 3.54
CA SER A 8 -21.63 -1.83 3.04
C SER A 8 -21.72 -1.79 1.52
N PRO A 9 -22.83 -1.30 0.92
CA PRO A 9 -22.93 -1.12 -0.52
C PRO A 9 -21.84 -0.20 -1.09
N TRP A 10 -21.43 0.79 -0.30
CA TRP A 10 -20.38 1.72 -0.68
C TRP A 10 -19.02 1.00 -0.79
N PHE A 11 -18.63 0.22 0.22
CA PHE A 11 -17.42 -0.59 0.17
C PHE A 11 -17.46 -1.61 -0.98
N ARG A 12 -18.61 -2.24 -1.18
CA ARG A 12 -18.80 -3.21 -2.27
C ARG A 12 -18.53 -2.61 -3.64
N ASN A 13 -19.09 -1.42 -3.92
CA ASN A 13 -18.88 -0.73 -5.19
C ASN A 13 -17.43 -0.25 -5.36
N TYR A 14 -16.83 0.27 -4.29
CA TYR A 14 -15.43 0.68 -4.26
C TYR A 14 -14.50 -0.50 -4.59
N VAL A 15 -14.64 -1.61 -3.87
CA VAL A 15 -13.85 -2.84 -4.07
C VAL A 15 -13.98 -3.37 -5.49
N LYS A 16 -15.21 -3.45 -6.00
CA LYS A 16 -15.47 -3.90 -7.38
C LYS A 16 -14.78 -3.02 -8.41
N SER A 17 -14.84 -1.70 -8.23
CA SER A 17 -14.18 -0.74 -9.12
C SER A 17 -12.66 -0.91 -9.06
N LYS A 18 -12.08 -0.86 -7.86
CA LYS A 18 -10.64 -0.97 -7.64
C LYS A 18 -10.05 -2.26 -8.24
N LEU A 19 -10.59 -3.41 -7.91
CA LEU A 19 -10.09 -4.69 -8.41
C LEU A 19 -10.21 -4.85 -9.93
N ARG A 20 -11.14 -4.12 -10.56
CA ARG A 20 -11.35 -4.21 -12.01
C ARG A 20 -10.45 -3.27 -12.80
N THR A 21 -10.11 -2.10 -12.24
CA THR A 21 -9.48 -1.01 -13.00
C THR A 21 -8.07 -0.69 -12.57
N ASP A 22 -7.68 -1.03 -11.33
CA ASP A 22 -6.38 -0.68 -10.79
C ASP A 22 -5.34 -1.78 -11.09
N PRO A 23 -4.26 -1.50 -11.82
CA PRO A 23 -3.21 -2.47 -12.11
C PRO A 23 -2.38 -2.86 -10.88
N LEU A 24 -2.59 -2.20 -9.74
CA LEU A 24 -1.84 -2.40 -8.50
C LEU A 24 -1.84 -3.86 -8.04
N TYR A 25 -3.03 -4.45 -7.89
CA TYR A 25 -3.18 -5.76 -7.26
C TYR A 25 -2.44 -6.90 -7.98
N PRO A 26 -2.63 -7.08 -9.31
CA PRO A 26 -1.86 -8.07 -10.03
C PRO A 26 -0.36 -7.76 -10.03
N THR A 27 0.03 -6.49 -10.03
CA THR A 27 1.45 -6.11 -9.99
C THR A 27 2.08 -6.46 -8.63
N VAL A 28 1.42 -6.16 -7.52
CA VAL A 28 1.90 -6.55 -6.16
C VAL A 28 2.01 -8.07 -6.04
N TRP A 29 1.08 -8.82 -6.62
CA TRP A 29 1.18 -10.28 -6.68
C TRP A 29 2.43 -10.73 -7.43
N GLU A 30 2.73 -10.17 -8.60
CA GLU A 30 3.93 -10.52 -9.37
C GLU A 30 5.23 -10.23 -8.60
N GLU A 31 5.26 -9.18 -7.77
CA GLU A 31 6.40 -8.87 -6.91
C GLU A 31 6.57 -9.86 -5.75
N LEU A 32 5.47 -10.37 -5.20
CA LEU A 32 5.49 -11.19 -3.99
C LEU A 32 5.32 -12.68 -4.25
N LYS A 33 4.98 -13.08 -5.49
CA LYS A 33 4.81 -14.52 -5.80
C LYS A 33 6.09 -15.29 -5.55
N GLY A 34 5.96 -16.46 -4.92
CA GLY A 34 7.07 -17.32 -4.59
C GLY A 34 7.80 -16.99 -3.29
N THR A 35 7.49 -15.87 -2.62
CA THR A 35 7.98 -15.64 -1.26
C THR A 35 7.20 -16.48 -0.25
N THR A 36 7.92 -17.02 0.73
CA THR A 36 7.35 -17.70 1.90
C THR A 36 7.44 -16.83 3.17
N LEU A 37 8.00 -15.64 3.04
CA LEU A 37 8.13 -14.71 4.15
C LEU A 37 6.78 -14.05 4.47
N PRO A 38 6.50 -13.76 5.75
CA PRO A 38 5.30 -13.05 6.14
C PRO A 38 5.25 -11.65 5.52
N LEU A 39 4.04 -11.09 5.38
CA LEU A 39 3.78 -9.80 4.76
C LEU A 39 3.17 -8.80 5.74
N LEU A 40 3.75 -7.61 5.83
CA LEU A 40 3.19 -6.44 6.51
C LEU A 40 2.62 -5.46 5.48
N ASP A 41 1.32 -5.13 5.59
CA ASP A 41 0.61 -4.17 4.74
C ASP A 41 0.34 -2.88 5.55
N LEU A 42 1.15 -1.85 5.32
CA LEU A 42 1.02 -0.55 5.99
C LEU A 42 0.06 0.36 5.24
N GLY A 43 -1.01 0.79 5.92
CA GLY A 43 -2.12 1.52 5.31
C GLY A 43 -3.04 0.59 4.51
N CYS A 44 -3.32 -0.59 5.05
CA CYS A 44 -4.05 -1.65 4.36
C CYS A 44 -5.52 -1.33 4.01
N GLY A 45 -6.10 -0.30 4.63
CA GLY A 45 -7.48 0.11 4.42
C GLY A 45 -8.48 -1.04 4.62
N LEU A 46 -9.22 -1.39 3.57
CA LEU A 46 -10.18 -2.50 3.55
C LEU A 46 -9.51 -3.88 3.37
N GLY A 47 -8.19 -3.98 3.40
CA GLY A 47 -7.45 -5.23 3.25
C GLY A 47 -7.46 -5.80 1.82
N LEU A 48 -7.70 -4.97 0.80
CA LEU A 48 -7.89 -5.46 -0.57
C LEU A 48 -6.64 -6.15 -1.13
N SER A 49 -5.44 -5.63 -0.83
CA SER A 49 -4.18 -6.24 -1.24
C SER A 49 -4.01 -7.62 -0.61
N ALA A 50 -4.24 -7.73 0.69
CA ALA A 50 -4.17 -8.99 1.41
C ALA A 50 -5.15 -10.03 0.85
N PHE A 51 -6.41 -9.66 0.65
CA PHE A 51 -7.43 -10.56 0.11
C PHE A 51 -7.15 -10.98 -1.33
N PHE A 52 -6.63 -10.07 -2.15
CA PHE A 52 -6.25 -10.39 -3.52
C PHE A 52 -5.08 -11.38 -3.53
N LEU A 53 -4.05 -11.14 -2.73
CA LEU A 53 -2.89 -12.04 -2.58
C LEU A 53 -3.33 -13.43 -2.13
N ARG A 54 -4.22 -13.53 -1.14
CA ARG A 54 -4.81 -14.82 -0.72
C ARG A 54 -5.53 -15.53 -1.85
N HIS A 55 -6.28 -14.78 -2.65
CA HIS A 55 -6.97 -15.35 -3.81
C HIS A 55 -6.01 -15.88 -4.88
N CYS A 56 -4.84 -15.26 -5.01
CA CYS A 56 -3.77 -15.69 -5.91
C CYS A 56 -2.89 -16.83 -5.36
N GLY A 57 -3.09 -17.25 -4.09
CA GLY A 57 -2.35 -18.35 -3.48
C GLY A 57 -1.18 -17.93 -2.59
N PHE A 58 -1.16 -16.69 -2.10
CA PHE A 58 -0.19 -16.27 -1.08
C PHE A 58 -0.52 -16.92 0.25
N GLU A 59 0.35 -17.80 0.76
CA GLU A 59 0.08 -18.65 1.94
C GLU A 59 0.69 -18.10 3.24
N ALA A 60 1.81 -17.34 3.16
CA ALA A 60 2.48 -16.82 4.34
C ALA A 60 1.59 -15.87 5.15
N PRO A 61 1.81 -15.69 6.46
CA PRO A 61 1.03 -14.78 7.29
C PRO A 61 0.98 -13.37 6.71
N ILE A 62 -0.18 -12.71 6.80
CA ILE A 62 -0.35 -11.30 6.43
C ILE A 62 -0.86 -10.53 7.63
N VAL A 63 -0.19 -9.41 7.96
CA VAL A 63 -0.63 -8.45 8.95
C VAL A 63 -0.88 -7.12 8.25
N GLY A 64 -2.09 -6.59 8.33
CA GLY A 64 -2.44 -5.26 7.81
C GLY A 64 -2.67 -4.27 8.95
N ILE A 65 -2.16 -3.05 8.79
CA ILE A 65 -2.33 -1.96 9.77
C ILE A 65 -2.93 -0.74 9.05
N ASP A 66 -3.95 -0.14 9.64
CA ASP A 66 -4.53 1.12 9.14
C ASP A 66 -5.13 1.93 10.30
N TYR A 67 -5.11 3.26 10.19
CA TYR A 67 -5.68 4.15 11.19
C TYR A 67 -7.22 4.30 11.08
N ASP A 68 -7.82 3.82 9.99
CA ASP A 68 -9.27 3.91 9.74
C ASP A 68 -9.99 2.72 10.38
N GLU A 69 -10.35 2.86 11.65
CA GLU A 69 -11.01 1.82 12.44
C GLU A 69 -12.23 1.17 11.76
N PRO A 70 -13.18 1.92 11.13
CA PRO A 70 -14.28 1.33 10.37
C PRO A 70 -13.84 0.41 9.23
N LYS A 71 -12.76 0.73 8.54
CA LYS A 71 -12.20 -0.13 7.49
C LYS A 71 -11.56 -1.37 8.06
N ILE A 72 -10.79 -1.22 9.14
CA ILE A 72 -10.18 -2.34 9.85
C ILE A 72 -11.24 -3.32 10.37
N TYR A 73 -12.30 -2.81 11.01
CA TYR A 73 -13.40 -3.66 11.47
C TYR A 73 -14.05 -4.45 10.33
N ALA A 74 -14.28 -3.82 9.18
CA ALA A 74 -14.82 -4.50 8.01
C ALA A 74 -13.86 -5.55 7.45
N ALA A 75 -12.55 -5.26 7.44
CA ALA A 75 -11.51 -6.19 6.99
C ALA A 75 -11.36 -7.39 7.93
N GLN A 76 -11.36 -7.17 9.25
CA GLN A 76 -11.30 -8.21 10.27
C GLN A 76 -12.43 -9.24 10.11
N LYS A 77 -13.68 -8.77 10.03
CA LYS A 77 -14.85 -9.65 9.83
C LYS A 77 -14.71 -10.58 8.62
N ILE A 78 -14.17 -10.04 7.52
CA ILE A 78 -13.98 -10.82 6.30
C ILE A 78 -12.80 -11.80 6.46
N ALA A 79 -11.70 -11.36 7.10
CA ALA A 79 -10.54 -12.21 7.31
C ALA A 79 -10.86 -13.40 8.21
N GLU A 80 -11.52 -13.18 9.34
CA GLU A 80 -11.93 -14.21 10.28
C GLU A 80 -12.76 -15.31 9.63
N GLN A 81 -13.66 -14.92 8.71
CA GLN A 81 -14.58 -15.87 8.07
C GLN A 81 -13.96 -16.60 6.86
N PHE A 82 -13.07 -15.95 6.11
CA PHE A 82 -12.71 -16.43 4.78
C PHE A 82 -11.22 -16.53 4.50
N TYR A 83 -10.35 -15.93 5.35
CA TYR A 83 -8.93 -15.81 5.04
C TYR A 83 -8.05 -16.08 6.27
N PRO A 84 -7.95 -17.34 6.68
CA PRO A 84 -7.08 -17.71 7.80
C PRO A 84 -5.64 -17.25 7.55
N GLY A 85 -4.93 -16.90 8.60
CA GLY A 85 -3.56 -16.38 8.52
C GLY A 85 -3.45 -14.92 8.06
N THR A 86 -4.59 -14.22 7.97
CA THR A 86 -4.63 -12.77 7.68
C THR A 86 -5.22 -12.03 8.88
N THR A 87 -4.45 -11.08 9.43
CA THR A 87 -4.85 -10.30 10.60
C THR A 87 -4.83 -8.82 10.25
N PHE A 88 -5.79 -8.07 10.75
CA PHE A 88 -5.84 -6.61 10.61
C PHE A 88 -5.85 -5.95 11.98
N CYS A 89 -5.06 -4.89 12.13
CA CYS A 89 -4.93 -4.15 13.38
C CYS A 89 -5.18 -2.66 13.13
N HIS A 90 -5.89 -2.02 14.06
CA HIS A 90 -5.96 -0.57 14.09
C HIS A 90 -4.64 -0.02 14.60
N GLY A 91 -4.06 0.97 13.89
CA GLY A 91 -2.83 1.63 14.30
C GLY A 91 -2.44 2.71 13.31
N ASP A 92 -1.73 3.72 13.78
CA ASP A 92 -1.22 4.82 12.95
C ASP A 92 0.27 4.61 12.67
N ALA A 93 0.63 4.46 11.40
CA ALA A 93 2.02 4.29 10.98
C ALA A 93 2.92 5.50 11.33
N ARG A 94 2.35 6.65 11.71
CA ARG A 94 3.09 7.81 12.26
C ARG A 94 3.64 7.56 13.65
N GLU A 95 2.97 6.72 14.43
CA GLU A 95 3.38 6.35 15.79
C GLU A 95 4.47 5.27 15.81
N GLY A 96 4.81 4.75 14.63
CA GLY A 96 5.77 3.68 14.43
C GLY A 96 5.12 2.43 13.87
N ILE A 97 5.95 1.50 13.48
CA ILE A 97 5.51 0.18 13.01
C ILE A 97 6.02 -0.89 13.98
N PRO A 98 5.28 -1.97 14.20
CA PRO A 98 5.72 -3.02 15.13
C PRO A 98 7.01 -3.67 14.66
N ASP A 99 7.73 -4.29 15.60
CA ASP A 99 8.85 -5.17 15.26
C ASP A 99 8.34 -6.29 14.35
N TYR A 100 8.95 -6.38 13.19
CA TYR A 100 8.52 -7.28 12.14
C TYR A 100 9.73 -7.77 11.33
N SER A 101 9.64 -8.94 10.76
CA SER A 101 10.67 -9.45 9.85
C SER A 101 9.99 -10.21 8.72
N GLY A 102 10.05 -9.67 7.50
CA GLY A 102 9.38 -10.26 6.35
C GLY A 102 9.43 -9.36 5.12
N SER A 103 8.38 -9.41 4.32
CA SER A 103 8.14 -8.43 3.24
C SER A 103 7.21 -7.33 3.73
N VAL A 104 7.34 -6.13 3.16
CA VAL A 104 6.51 -4.97 3.52
C VAL A 104 5.90 -4.36 2.27
N ILE A 105 4.63 -3.96 2.34
CA ILE A 105 3.99 -3.15 1.29
C ILE A 105 3.46 -1.84 1.86
N ILE A 106 3.62 -0.75 1.09
CA ILE A 106 3.13 0.60 1.40
C ILE A 106 2.42 1.13 0.15
N LEU A 107 1.09 1.16 0.18
CA LEU A 107 0.31 1.40 -1.02
C LEU A 107 -0.58 2.63 -0.86
N ASP A 108 -0.25 3.71 -1.60
CA ASP A 108 -1.05 4.95 -1.70
C ASP A 108 -1.24 5.71 -0.38
N ILE A 109 -0.26 5.67 0.52
CA ILE A 109 -0.38 6.41 1.78
C ILE A 109 0.68 7.49 1.97
N LEU A 110 1.84 7.44 1.28
CA LEU A 110 2.95 8.35 1.54
C LEU A 110 2.57 9.83 1.39
N GLN A 111 1.69 10.16 0.46
CA GLN A 111 1.25 11.54 0.25
C GLN A 111 0.50 12.17 1.46
N PHE A 112 0.10 11.37 2.44
CA PHE A 112 -0.58 11.86 3.65
C PHE A 112 0.37 12.15 4.82
N PHE A 113 1.66 11.96 4.62
CA PHE A 113 2.71 12.19 5.59
C PHE A 113 3.56 13.40 5.17
N GLU A 114 4.03 14.17 6.14
CA GLU A 114 5.07 15.17 5.91
C GLU A 114 6.42 14.48 5.62
N GLU A 115 7.33 15.16 4.94
CA GLU A 115 8.59 14.58 4.51
C GLU A 115 9.41 13.92 5.65
N PRO A 116 9.53 14.52 6.87
CA PRO A 116 10.20 13.85 7.98
C PRO A 116 9.49 12.57 8.47
N GLU A 117 8.16 12.52 8.36
CA GLU A 117 7.37 11.34 8.70
C GLU A 117 7.53 10.25 7.66
N GLN A 118 7.53 10.63 6.36
CA GLN A 118 7.81 9.71 5.26
C GLN A 118 9.18 9.05 5.44
N ARG A 119 10.23 9.83 5.78
CA ARG A 119 11.58 9.33 6.02
C ARG A 119 11.59 8.28 7.14
N ARG A 120 11.03 8.61 8.30
CA ARG A 120 10.95 7.67 9.44
C ARG A 120 10.20 6.39 9.09
N LEU A 121 9.07 6.51 8.40
CA LEU A 121 8.27 5.36 7.97
C LEU A 121 9.05 4.46 7.00
N LEU A 122 9.71 5.05 6.02
CA LEU A 122 10.50 4.32 5.00
C LEU A 122 11.73 3.63 5.61
N GLU A 123 12.47 4.32 6.49
CA GLU A 123 13.61 3.75 7.20
C GLU A 123 13.18 2.57 8.09
N SER A 124 12.09 2.73 8.83
CA SER A 124 11.54 1.67 9.67
C SER A 124 11.01 0.50 8.83
N ALA A 125 10.30 0.78 7.73
CA ALA A 125 9.83 -0.26 6.81
C ALA A 125 11.00 -1.02 6.18
N ALA A 126 12.03 -0.31 5.73
CA ALA A 126 13.23 -0.92 5.18
C ALA A 126 13.94 -1.81 6.22
N HIS A 127 14.06 -1.35 7.47
CA HIS A 127 14.66 -2.15 8.55
C HIS A 127 13.94 -3.50 8.76
N ASN A 128 12.63 -3.51 8.62
CA ASN A 128 11.78 -4.68 8.81
C ASN A 128 11.79 -5.67 7.62
N VAL A 129 12.41 -5.31 6.51
CA VAL A 129 12.57 -6.24 5.38
C VAL A 129 13.61 -7.29 5.72
N ALA A 130 13.20 -8.55 5.79
CA ALA A 130 14.11 -9.68 6.03
C ALA A 130 15.02 -9.94 4.82
N SER A 131 16.14 -10.66 5.02
CA SER A 131 16.94 -11.18 3.90
C SER A 131 16.07 -12.01 2.96
N GLY A 132 16.15 -11.75 1.67
CA GLY A 132 15.25 -12.31 0.65
C GLY A 132 13.83 -11.72 0.64
N GLY A 133 13.52 -10.80 1.56
CA GLY A 133 12.24 -10.08 1.61
C GLY A 133 12.17 -8.91 0.62
N ARG A 134 10.96 -8.41 0.42
CA ARG A 134 10.69 -7.27 -0.48
C ARG A 134 9.99 -6.13 0.22
N LEU A 135 10.34 -4.91 -0.19
CA LEU A 135 9.59 -3.69 0.08
C LEU A 135 8.96 -3.22 -1.23
N VAL A 136 7.63 -3.27 -1.29
CA VAL A 136 6.88 -2.82 -2.47
C VAL A 136 6.09 -1.57 -2.12
N ILE A 137 6.37 -0.46 -2.80
CA ILE A 137 5.72 0.82 -2.56
C ILE A 137 4.98 1.25 -3.82
N ARG A 138 3.73 1.69 -3.68
CA ARG A 138 3.06 2.48 -4.70
C ARG A 138 2.73 3.86 -4.17
N CYS A 139 3.10 4.89 -4.95
CA CYS A 139 2.73 6.27 -4.65
C CYS A 139 2.71 7.15 -5.91
N GLY A 140 2.05 8.29 -5.82
CA GLY A 140 2.24 9.37 -6.77
C GLY A 140 3.58 10.05 -6.54
N LEU A 141 4.38 10.22 -7.58
CA LEU A 141 5.64 10.96 -7.49
C LEU A 141 5.46 12.41 -7.92
N ARG A 142 6.09 13.32 -7.18
CA ARG A 142 6.18 14.73 -7.54
C ARG A 142 7.23 14.91 -8.64
N ASP A 143 6.77 15.35 -9.79
CA ASP A 143 7.61 15.74 -10.92
C ASP A 143 6.99 16.91 -11.69
N GLN A 144 7.57 17.30 -12.83
CA GLN A 144 7.05 18.38 -13.67
C GLN A 144 6.02 17.90 -14.71
N SER A 145 5.61 16.65 -14.69
CA SER A 145 4.74 16.04 -15.68
C SER A 145 3.29 16.56 -15.60
N TRP A 146 2.58 16.49 -16.72
CA TRP A 146 1.14 16.74 -16.75
C TRP A 146 0.36 15.71 -15.90
N ARG A 147 0.88 14.48 -15.78
CA ARG A 147 0.27 13.43 -14.98
C ARG A 147 0.29 13.79 -13.50
N PHE A 148 1.39 14.34 -13.00
CA PHE A 148 1.45 14.81 -11.62
C PHE A 148 0.43 15.93 -11.35
N ARG A 149 0.27 16.87 -12.27
CA ARG A 149 -0.75 17.94 -12.15
C ARG A 149 -2.17 17.37 -12.03
N ILE A 150 -2.49 16.33 -12.81
CA ILE A 150 -3.79 15.64 -12.73
C ILE A 150 -3.93 14.88 -11.41
N THR A 151 -2.89 14.19 -10.95
CA THR A 151 -2.89 13.49 -9.66
C THR A 151 -3.16 14.48 -8.53
N TYR A 152 -2.40 15.55 -8.46
CA TYR A 152 -2.54 16.59 -7.46
C TYR A 152 -3.95 17.19 -7.41
N PHE A 153 -4.48 17.58 -8.57
CA PHE A 153 -5.83 18.12 -8.67
C PHE A 153 -6.91 17.08 -8.32
N GLY A 154 -6.75 15.85 -8.80
CA GLY A 154 -7.68 14.76 -8.54
C GLY A 154 -7.79 14.42 -7.04
N ASP A 155 -6.69 14.39 -6.33
CA ASP A 155 -6.67 14.12 -4.90
C ASP A 155 -7.33 15.25 -4.08
N HIS A 156 -7.15 16.51 -4.52
CA HIS A 156 -7.83 17.65 -3.89
C HIS A 156 -9.34 17.61 -4.12
N VAL A 157 -9.80 17.23 -5.32
CA VAL A 157 -11.24 17.02 -5.61
C VAL A 157 -11.78 15.84 -4.81
N ALA A 158 -11.04 14.73 -4.71
CA ALA A 158 -11.45 13.56 -3.93
C ALA A 158 -11.62 13.90 -2.44
N ARG A 159 -10.78 14.79 -1.89
CA ARG A 159 -10.96 15.32 -0.54
C ARG A 159 -12.21 16.18 -0.42
N ALA A 160 -12.40 17.15 -1.34
CA ALA A 160 -13.55 18.06 -1.31
C ALA A 160 -14.88 17.30 -1.36
N THR A 161 -14.93 16.16 -2.03
CA THR A 161 -16.09 15.28 -2.11
C THR A 161 -16.18 14.26 -0.96
N ARG A 162 -15.33 14.39 0.07
CA ARG A 162 -15.21 13.46 1.23
C ARG A 162 -14.88 12.03 0.84
N TRP A 163 -14.34 11.81 -0.34
CA TRP A 163 -13.83 10.50 -0.77
C TRP A 163 -12.58 10.08 0.01
N MET A 164 -11.75 11.05 0.38
CA MET A 164 -10.56 10.89 1.22
C MET A 164 -10.75 11.62 2.55
N LYS A 165 -10.37 10.98 3.66
CA LYS A 165 -10.44 11.59 5.01
C LYS A 165 -9.33 12.61 5.24
N ALA A 166 -8.11 12.33 4.76
CA ALA A 166 -6.96 13.22 4.87
C ALA A 166 -6.68 13.95 3.55
N ALA A 167 -6.11 15.16 3.65
CA ALA A 167 -5.54 15.85 2.50
C ALA A 167 -4.16 15.29 2.21
N PRO A 168 -3.74 15.26 0.93
CA PRO A 168 -2.34 15.10 0.62
C PRO A 168 -1.53 16.24 1.26
N SER A 169 -0.50 15.89 2.02
CA SER A 169 0.42 16.84 2.66
C SER A 169 1.66 17.05 1.80
N CYS A 170 2.32 15.96 1.41
CA CYS A 170 3.56 16.01 0.65
C CYS A 170 3.68 14.81 -0.29
N TYR A 171 3.91 15.08 -1.58
CA TYR A 171 4.23 14.02 -2.54
C TYR A 171 5.75 13.82 -2.58
N PRO A 172 6.25 12.58 -2.40
CA PRO A 172 7.68 12.30 -2.47
C PRO A 172 8.21 12.47 -3.89
N THR A 173 9.51 12.73 -4.02
CA THR A 173 10.21 12.63 -5.29
C THR A 173 10.86 11.26 -5.44
N ARG A 174 11.22 10.90 -6.66
CA ARG A 174 11.94 9.64 -6.94
C ARG A 174 13.26 9.60 -6.19
N GLU A 175 14.02 10.68 -6.26
CA GLU A 175 15.35 10.81 -5.66
C GLU A 175 15.30 10.61 -4.15
N PHE A 176 14.31 11.24 -3.48
CA PHE A 176 14.10 11.10 -2.04
C PHE A 176 13.85 9.65 -1.63
N LEU A 177 12.98 8.93 -2.36
CA LEU A 177 12.67 7.54 -2.05
C LEU A 177 13.85 6.61 -2.30
N CYS A 178 14.54 6.75 -3.45
CA CYS A 178 15.71 5.94 -3.78
C CYS A 178 16.82 6.14 -2.76
N GLU A 179 17.14 7.39 -2.40
CA GLU A 179 18.17 7.71 -1.39
C GLU A 179 17.94 6.95 -0.08
N ILE A 180 16.72 6.99 0.44
CA ILE A 180 16.40 6.34 1.73
C ILE A 180 16.53 4.82 1.63
N LEU A 181 15.99 4.22 0.59
CA LEU A 181 15.95 2.76 0.45
C LEU A 181 17.32 2.17 0.16
N GLU A 182 18.11 2.83 -0.70
CA GLU A 182 19.48 2.43 -1.03
C GLU A 182 20.41 2.60 0.18
N ASN A 183 20.29 3.71 0.94
CA ASN A 183 21.04 3.91 2.18
C ASN A 183 20.68 2.87 3.27
N ALA A 184 19.48 2.31 3.22
CA ALA A 184 19.06 1.21 4.10
C ALA A 184 19.56 -0.18 3.62
N GLY A 185 20.35 -0.23 2.54
CA GLY A 185 20.89 -1.47 1.99
C GLY A 185 19.91 -2.31 1.20
N LEU A 186 18.86 -1.69 0.66
CA LEU A 186 17.94 -2.34 -0.25
C LEU A 186 18.34 -2.07 -1.70
N GLU A 187 18.13 -3.05 -2.57
CA GLU A 187 18.38 -2.96 -4.01
C GLU A 187 17.06 -3.11 -4.79
N GLY A 188 16.84 -2.26 -5.80
CA GLY A 188 15.58 -2.33 -6.53
C GLY A 188 15.44 -1.33 -7.67
N ASP A 189 14.21 -1.18 -8.14
CA ASP A 189 13.88 -0.29 -9.25
C ASP A 189 12.62 0.53 -8.99
N VAL A 190 12.48 1.60 -9.75
CA VAL A 190 11.31 2.48 -9.78
C VAL A 190 10.76 2.52 -11.19
N ARG A 191 9.53 2.10 -11.37
CA ARG A 191 8.89 2.08 -12.68
C ARG A 191 7.47 2.66 -12.66
N PRO A 192 6.99 3.21 -13.79
CA PRO A 192 5.62 3.70 -13.90
C PRO A 192 4.60 2.58 -13.68
N LEU A 193 3.53 2.88 -12.93
CA LEU A 193 2.37 2.02 -12.77
C LEU A 193 1.09 2.78 -13.15
N TRP A 194 1.04 3.28 -14.35
CA TRP A 194 -0.06 4.15 -14.80
C TRP A 194 -1.30 3.39 -15.24
N GLY A 195 -1.13 2.19 -15.79
CA GLY A 195 -2.22 1.44 -16.40
C GLY A 195 -2.93 2.27 -17.47
N LYS A 196 -4.26 2.29 -17.39
CA LYS A 196 -5.12 3.14 -18.26
C LYS A 196 -5.57 4.43 -17.57
N THR A 197 -4.89 4.83 -16.48
CA THR A 197 -5.25 6.02 -15.72
C THR A 197 -4.34 7.20 -16.05
N PRO A 198 -4.80 8.45 -15.88
CA PRO A 198 -3.97 9.63 -16.10
C PRO A 198 -3.05 9.96 -14.90
N PHE A 199 -3.14 9.20 -13.81
CA PHE A 199 -2.42 9.47 -12.57
C PHE A 199 -0.93 9.15 -12.67
N ASN A 200 -0.11 9.90 -11.93
CA ASN A 200 1.35 9.77 -11.90
C ASN A 200 1.82 8.73 -10.87
N ASN A 201 1.22 7.54 -10.90
CA ASN A 201 1.56 6.48 -9.97
C ASN A 201 2.81 5.71 -10.43
N TYR A 202 3.68 5.43 -9.47
CA TYR A 202 4.87 4.60 -9.66
C TYR A 202 4.87 3.44 -8.69
N LEU A 203 5.48 2.36 -9.12
CA LEU A 203 5.83 1.23 -8.28
C LEU A 203 7.33 1.27 -8.01
N LEU A 204 7.68 1.13 -6.74
CA LEU A 204 9.03 0.85 -6.30
C LEU A 204 9.06 -0.58 -5.79
N SER A 205 10.00 -1.38 -6.28
CA SER A 205 10.19 -2.76 -5.83
C SER A 205 11.66 -2.93 -5.43
N TYR A 206 11.87 -3.07 -4.15
CA TYR A 206 13.18 -3.20 -3.53
C TYR A 206 13.26 -4.50 -2.75
N SER A 207 14.44 -5.09 -2.66
CA SER A 207 14.71 -6.33 -1.93
C SER A 207 15.93 -6.19 -1.04
N ARG A 208 15.96 -6.93 0.04
CA ARG A 208 17.15 -7.11 0.85
C ARG A 208 17.89 -8.35 0.34
N PRO A 209 19.12 -8.21 -0.13
CA PRO A 209 19.96 -9.34 -0.52
C PRO A 209 20.15 -10.41 0.58
#